data_80a7c15cb7ea228e1c6a985ee3505e69
#
_entry.id   80a7c15cb7ea228e1c6a985ee3505e69
#
_cell.length_a   1.000
_cell.length_b   1.000
_cell.length_c   1.000
_cell.angle_alpha   90.00
_cell.angle_beta   90.00
_cell.angle_gamma   90.00
#
_symmetry.space_group_name_H-M   'P 1'
#
loop_
_entity.id
_entity.type
_entity.pdbx_description
1 polymer ?
#
loop_
_entity_poly.entity_id
_entity_poly.type
_entity_poly.pdbx_seq_one_letter_code
_entity_poly.pdbx_strand_id
1 'polypeptide(L)' 'RIQDSICNQSKVERIQNFVYNQKQPFTQETISGIYPDIAKSTISKTLNTLQLSGEVKLVSKGRNAHWMKVSP' A
#
# COMPACT_ATOMS: atom_id res chain seq x y z
N ARG A 1 9.58 6.89 21.07
CA ARG A 1 10.57 6.22 20.27
C ARG A 1 10.09 4.85 19.80
N ILE A 2 10.01 3.90 20.71
CA ILE A 2 9.42 2.61 20.36
C ILE A 2 7.97 2.81 19.94
N GLN A 3 7.29 3.72 20.60
CA GLN A 3 5.91 4.04 20.27
C GLN A 3 5.79 4.61 18.87
N ASP A 4 6.75 5.45 18.47
CA ASP A 4 6.74 6.00 17.13
C ASP A 4 6.88 4.90 16.10
N SER A 5 7.78 3.96 16.36
CA SER A 5 7.97 2.83 15.46
C SER A 5 6.68 2.01 15.35
N ILE A 6 6.03 1.77 16.49
CA ILE A 6 4.80 1.00 16.51
C ILE A 6 3.71 1.72 15.71
N CYS A 7 3.60 3.04 15.88
CA CYS A 7 2.60 3.81 15.14
C CYS A 7 2.84 3.74 13.64
N ASN A 8 4.10 3.89 13.23
CA ASN A 8 4.43 3.81 11.81
C ASN A 8 4.17 2.43 11.27
N GLN A 9 4.54 1.41 12.07
CA GLN A 9 4.32 0.04 11.66
C GLN A 9 2.84 -0.28 11.53
N SER A 10 2.03 0.28 12.43
CA SER A 10 0.59 0.05 12.36
C SER A 10 0.01 0.53 11.04
N LYS A 11 0.41 1.71 10.61
CA LYS A 11 -0.09 2.24 9.34
C LYS A 11 0.37 1.39 8.18
N VAL A 12 1.65 1.03 8.18
CA VAL A 12 2.20 0.18 7.12
C VAL A 12 1.54 -1.18 7.14
N GLU A 13 1.35 -1.74 8.32
CA GLU A 13 0.73 -3.05 8.44
C GLU A 13 -0.70 -3.05 7.91
N ARG A 14 -1.45 -1.98 8.17
CA ARG A 14 -2.80 -1.89 7.65
C ARG A 14 -2.81 -1.92 6.13
N ILE A 15 -1.90 -1.17 5.52
CA ILE A 15 -1.79 -1.15 4.07
C ILE A 15 -1.36 -2.52 3.56
N GLN A 16 -0.41 -3.15 4.22
CA GLN A 16 0.05 -4.48 3.82
C GLN A 16 -1.06 -5.50 3.93
N ASN A 17 -1.83 -5.46 5.01
CA ASN A 17 -2.94 -6.37 5.20
C ASN A 17 -3.98 -6.17 4.10
N PHE A 18 -4.27 -4.92 3.76
CA PHE A 18 -5.19 -4.64 2.69
C PHE A 18 -4.69 -5.28 1.38
N VAL A 19 -3.41 -5.07 1.10
CA VAL A 19 -2.81 -5.59 -0.13
C VAL A 19 -2.87 -7.10 -0.17
N TYR A 20 -2.53 -7.75 0.94
CA TYR A 20 -2.52 -9.20 0.99
C TYR A 20 -3.91 -9.80 0.79
N ASN A 21 -4.94 -9.09 1.24
CA ASN A 21 -6.30 -9.58 1.11
C ASN A 21 -6.95 -9.15 -0.20
N GLN A 22 -6.28 -8.31 -0.97
CA GLN A 22 -6.84 -7.79 -2.19
C GLN A 22 -6.39 -8.64 -3.37
N LYS A 23 -7.35 -9.21 -4.07
CA LYS A 23 -7.05 -10.05 -5.23
C LYS A 23 -7.19 -9.31 -6.54
N GLN A 24 -7.75 -8.11 -6.49
CA GLN A 24 -7.96 -7.30 -7.68
C GLN A 24 -7.01 -6.13 -7.69
N PRO A 25 -6.75 -5.55 -8.85
CA PRO A 25 -5.93 -4.35 -8.90
C PRO A 25 -6.56 -3.24 -8.07
N PHE A 26 -5.72 -2.44 -7.45
CA PHE A 26 -6.18 -1.34 -6.61
C PHE A 26 -5.35 -0.11 -6.91
N THR A 27 -5.86 1.03 -6.47
CA THR A 27 -5.17 2.29 -6.66
C THR A 27 -4.83 2.88 -5.30
N GLN A 28 -3.97 3.88 -5.36
CA GLN A 28 -3.61 4.64 -4.17
C GLN A 28 -4.86 5.27 -3.54
N GLU A 29 -5.76 5.74 -4.39
CA GLU A 29 -6.99 6.35 -3.92
C GLU A 29 -7.89 5.35 -3.23
N THR A 30 -7.89 4.11 -3.69
CA THR A 30 -8.66 3.07 -3.05
C THR A 30 -8.22 2.90 -1.59
N ILE A 31 -6.92 2.84 -1.38
CA ILE A 31 -6.39 2.71 -0.03
C ILE A 31 -6.68 3.96 0.79
N SER A 32 -6.51 5.13 0.18
CA SER A 32 -6.77 6.39 0.86
C SER A 32 -8.23 6.49 1.30
N GLY A 33 -9.14 5.97 0.50
CA GLY A 33 -10.55 5.97 0.85
C GLY A 33 -10.88 5.06 2.01
N ILE A 34 -10.16 3.94 2.11
CA ILE A 34 -10.38 2.99 3.20
C ILE A 34 -9.69 3.49 4.47
N TYR A 35 -8.53 4.07 4.33
CA TYR A 35 -7.73 4.57 5.46
C TYR A 35 -7.49 6.07 5.32
N PRO A 36 -8.52 6.89 5.57
CA PRO A 36 -8.37 8.33 5.35
C PRO A 36 -7.40 8.99 6.31
N ASP A 37 -7.09 8.34 7.41
CA ASP A 37 -6.13 8.88 8.38
C ASP A 37 -4.69 8.67 7.97
N ILE A 38 -4.45 7.89 6.93
CA ILE A 38 -3.09 7.65 6.44
C ILE A 38 -2.83 8.60 5.28
N ALA A 39 -1.71 9.31 5.35
CA ALA A 39 -1.35 10.24 4.30
C ALA A 39 -1.04 9.50 2.99
N LYS A 40 -1.35 10.15 1.88
CA LYS A 40 -1.10 9.55 0.57
C LYS A 40 0.39 9.27 0.36
N SER A 41 1.24 10.12 0.90
CA SER A 41 2.67 9.91 0.77
C SER A 41 3.10 8.62 1.46
N THR A 42 2.50 8.31 2.61
CA THR A 42 2.79 7.06 3.31
C THR A 42 2.33 5.87 2.49
N ILE A 43 1.14 5.97 1.91
CA ILE A 43 0.60 4.91 1.07
C ILE A 43 1.53 4.67 -0.12
N SER A 44 1.94 5.76 -0.76
CA SER A 44 2.82 5.68 -1.92
C SER A 44 4.15 5.02 -1.56
N LYS A 45 4.72 5.41 -0.44
CA LYS A 45 5.99 4.82 0.02
C LYS A 45 5.83 3.34 0.29
N THR A 46 4.75 2.97 0.95
CA THR A 46 4.51 1.57 1.27
C THR A 46 4.35 0.74 0.02
N LEU A 47 3.57 1.23 -0.94
CA LEU A 47 3.37 0.53 -2.19
C LEU A 47 4.69 0.40 -2.95
N ASN A 48 5.49 1.46 -2.95
CA ASN A 48 6.78 1.42 -3.62
C ASN A 48 7.69 0.39 -2.96
N THR A 49 7.70 0.33 -1.64
CA THR A 49 8.49 -0.65 -0.91
C THR A 49 8.03 -2.06 -1.23
N LEU A 50 6.72 -2.28 -1.26
CA LEU A 50 6.18 -3.60 -1.60
C LEU A 50 6.53 -3.98 -3.03
N GLN A 51 6.53 -3.00 -3.93
CA GLN A 51 6.90 -3.25 -5.31
C GLN A 51 8.37 -3.68 -5.41
N LEU A 52 9.24 -3.01 -4.67
CA LEU A 52 10.66 -3.34 -4.66
C LEU A 52 10.90 -4.72 -4.07
N SER A 53 10.08 -5.10 -3.10
CA SER A 53 10.16 -6.43 -2.50
C SER A 53 9.55 -7.50 -3.38
N GLY A 54 8.84 -7.12 -4.43
CA GLY A 54 8.21 -8.08 -5.33
C GLY A 54 6.86 -8.57 -4.87
N GLU A 55 6.28 -7.94 -3.86
CA GLU A 55 4.99 -8.36 -3.35
C GLU A 55 3.84 -7.77 -4.14
N VAL A 56 4.05 -6.63 -4.76
CA VAL A 56 3.07 -6.04 -5.66
C VAL A 56 3.78 -5.60 -6.92
N LYS A 57 3.02 -5.45 -7.98
CA LYS A 57 3.56 -4.96 -9.23
C LYS A 57 2.69 -3.82 -9.74
N LEU A 58 3.30 -2.93 -10.50
CA LEU A 58 2.60 -1.84 -11.12
C LEU A 58 1.95 -2.36 -12.40
N VAL A 59 0.63 -2.36 -12.40
CA VAL A 59 -0.12 -2.87 -13.54
C VAL A 59 -0.28 -1.77 -14.59
N SER A 60 -0.52 -0.55 -14.13
CA SER A 60 -0.77 0.55 -15.04
C SER A 60 -0.14 1.81 -14.48
N LYS A 61 0.47 2.60 -15.34
CA LYS A 61 1.06 3.88 -14.98
C LYS A 61 0.13 5.02 -15.37
N GLY A 62 0.41 6.19 -14.83
CA GLY A 62 -0.31 7.37 -15.20
C GLY A 62 -1.17 7.90 -14.07
N ARG A 63 -2.22 8.64 -14.44
CA ARG A 63 -3.10 9.24 -13.45
C ARG A 63 -3.66 8.25 -12.47
N ASN A 64 -4.09 7.11 -13.01
CA ASN A 64 -4.73 6.08 -12.20
C ASN A 64 -3.83 4.87 -12.17
N ALA A 65 -2.67 5.04 -11.58
CA ALA A 65 -1.74 3.93 -11.44
C ALA A 65 -2.39 2.83 -10.61
N HIS A 66 -2.32 1.63 -11.11
CA HIS A 66 -2.88 0.46 -10.44
C HIS A 66 -1.78 -0.46 -9.99
N TRP A 67 -1.93 -0.97 -8.80
CA TRP A 67 -1.04 -2.00 -8.27
C TRP A 67 -1.81 -3.28 -8.07
N MET A 68 -1.12 -4.37 -8.18
CA MET A 68 -1.74 -5.68 -8.00
C MET A 68 -0.80 -6.57 -7.24
N LYS A 69 -1.37 -7.36 -6.32
CA LYS A 69 -0.56 -8.29 -5.55
C LYS A 69 0.01 -9.35 -6.48
N VAL A 70 1.28 -9.63 -6.30
CA VAL A 70 1.94 -10.68 -7.05
C VAL A 70 1.70 -12.00 -6.34
N SER A 71 0.99 -12.89 -7.01
CA SER A 71 0.71 -14.20 -6.44
C SER A 71 1.92 -15.11 -6.59
N PRO A 72 2.23 -15.88 -5.56
CA PRO A 72 3.30 -16.87 -5.66
C PRO A 72 2.98 -18.00 -6.63
#